data_f9e52b1f6185cf87d452b842ad560998
#
_entry.id   f9e52b1f6185cf87d452b842ad560998
#
_cell.length_a   1.000
_cell.length_b   1.000
_cell.length_c   1.000
_cell.angle_alpha   90.00
_cell.angle_beta   90.00
_cell.angle_gamma   90.00
#
_symmetry.space_group_name_H-M   'P 1'
#
loop_
_entity.id
_entity.type
_entity.pdbx_description
1 polymer ?
#
loop_
_entity_poly.entity_id
_entity_poly.type
_entity_poly.pdbx_seq_one_letter_code
_entity_poly.pdbx_strand_id
1 'polypeptide(L)'
;PQDQGDLVRFTKIRSEALSEFWGRDMYIGANVLLPSDYWDNPDRRYPVLYLTGHFPGRSVPFGYSEDGSSGRGRSAGFSEFWRSAESPKVILVTVRDANPYYDTGHSVNSENVGPYGDAFLKELIPSLEAEFRMIPEPWARTLAGGSTGGWEALAVQILNPDDFGGTWGWCPDPVDFHYYQIVNVYEDDNAYFSGSEWVQVERPNARRPDGNITSTVKQENSYERAVGPNGRSGGQWAIWEALFSPVGPDGYAAPIWDRVTGEIDPHVAAYWQENWDLTHHLTENWPAIGPSLAGKIHVATGDMDSYYLNNAVELMEEALTGLSNPVPAATFEYGRKKPHCWTGYSPWRSGEDLSNSEFLRVVDAYWKAMGRSW
;
A
#
# COMPACT_ATOMS: atom_id res chain seq x y z
N PRO A 1 -19.75 -5.85 -12.62
CA PRO A 1 -20.18 -4.82 -11.68
C PRO A 1 -21.14 -3.87 -12.38
N GLN A 2 -22.11 -3.37 -11.64
CA GLN A 2 -23.06 -2.38 -12.15
C GLN A 2 -22.75 -1.03 -11.50
N ASP A 3 -22.95 0.06 -12.24
CA ASP A 3 -22.87 1.40 -11.69
C ASP A 3 -23.86 1.54 -10.53
N GLN A 4 -23.42 2.20 -9.48
CA GLN A 4 -24.22 2.41 -8.28
C GLN A 4 -24.52 3.91 -8.11
N GLY A 5 -25.61 4.36 -8.70
CA GLY A 5 -26.03 5.76 -8.63
C GLY A 5 -25.29 6.66 -9.61
N ASP A 6 -25.33 7.98 -9.34
CA ASP A 6 -24.83 8.99 -10.26
C ASP A 6 -23.31 9.22 -10.21
N LEU A 7 -22.67 8.95 -9.07
CA LEU A 7 -21.27 9.27 -8.86
C LEU A 7 -20.37 8.04 -8.84
N VAL A 8 -20.88 6.82 -8.61
CA VAL A 8 -20.11 5.59 -8.55
C VAL A 8 -20.08 4.89 -9.90
N ARG A 9 -18.87 4.54 -10.35
CA ARG A 9 -18.63 3.77 -11.58
C ARG A 9 -17.72 2.58 -11.31
N PHE A 10 -17.95 1.52 -12.05
CA PHE A 10 -17.10 0.34 -12.04
C PHE A 10 -16.53 0.13 -13.43
N THR A 11 -15.21 0.05 -13.53
CA THR A 11 -14.55 -0.28 -14.78
C THR A 11 -13.77 -1.58 -14.65
N LYS A 12 -13.64 -2.30 -15.75
CA LYS A 12 -12.91 -3.55 -15.84
C LYS A 12 -12.43 -3.73 -17.27
N ILE A 13 -11.14 -3.81 -17.44
CA ILE A 13 -10.51 -4.07 -18.73
C ILE A 13 -9.83 -5.43 -18.74
N ARG A 14 -9.76 -6.08 -19.92
CA ARG A 14 -8.89 -7.22 -20.11
C ARG A 14 -7.47 -6.69 -20.21
N SER A 15 -6.59 -7.21 -19.36
CA SER A 15 -5.17 -6.89 -19.40
C SER A 15 -4.45 -7.84 -20.35
N GLU A 16 -3.72 -7.32 -21.29
CA GLU A 16 -2.91 -8.14 -22.20
C GLU A 16 -1.70 -8.73 -21.46
N ALA A 17 -0.98 -7.88 -20.72
CA ALA A 17 0.19 -8.31 -19.96
C ALA A 17 -0.12 -9.42 -18.96
N LEU A 18 -1.20 -9.26 -18.18
CA LEU A 18 -1.62 -10.28 -17.21
C LEU A 18 -2.15 -11.54 -17.90
N SER A 19 -2.86 -11.40 -19.03
CA SER A 19 -3.40 -12.54 -19.74
C SER A 19 -2.29 -13.40 -20.38
N GLU A 20 -1.24 -12.77 -20.86
CA GLU A 20 -0.04 -13.47 -21.37
C GLU A 20 0.67 -14.23 -20.23
N PHE A 21 0.93 -13.57 -19.12
CA PHE A 21 1.58 -14.18 -17.96
C PHE A 21 0.81 -15.40 -17.43
N TRP A 22 -0.51 -15.25 -17.26
CA TRP A 22 -1.35 -16.29 -16.67
C TRP A 22 -1.86 -17.34 -17.66
N GLY A 23 -1.60 -17.16 -18.97
CA GLY A 23 -2.06 -18.07 -20.03
C GLY A 23 -3.58 -18.16 -20.17
N ARG A 24 -4.32 -17.15 -19.71
CA ARG A 24 -5.78 -17.04 -19.76
C ARG A 24 -6.22 -15.60 -19.69
N ASP A 25 -7.48 -15.32 -20.03
CA ASP A 25 -8.02 -13.97 -19.89
C ASP A 25 -7.97 -13.50 -18.44
N MET A 26 -7.21 -12.44 -18.21
CA MET A 26 -7.07 -11.74 -16.93
C MET A 26 -7.54 -10.31 -17.06
N TYR A 27 -8.00 -9.77 -15.95
CA TYR A 27 -8.61 -8.46 -15.90
C TYR A 27 -8.06 -7.64 -14.76
N ILE A 28 -7.95 -6.33 -14.98
CA ILE A 28 -7.71 -5.32 -13.97
C ILE A 28 -8.84 -4.30 -14.03
N GLY A 29 -9.14 -3.64 -12.94
CA GLY A 29 -10.26 -2.70 -12.92
C GLY A 29 -10.20 -1.71 -11.77
N ALA A 30 -11.27 -0.93 -11.63
CA ALA A 30 -11.38 0.09 -10.60
C ALA A 30 -12.82 0.33 -10.17
N ASN A 31 -12.97 0.73 -8.91
CA ASN A 31 -14.17 1.41 -8.43
C ASN A 31 -13.85 2.91 -8.42
N VAL A 32 -14.60 3.69 -9.17
CA VAL A 32 -14.37 5.12 -9.36
C VAL A 32 -15.49 5.90 -8.68
N LEU A 33 -15.11 6.87 -7.86
CA LEU A 33 -16.04 7.82 -7.28
C LEU A 33 -15.79 9.20 -7.88
N LEU A 34 -16.77 9.69 -8.62
CA LEU A 34 -16.75 10.97 -9.30
C LEU A 34 -17.03 12.11 -8.32
N PRO A 35 -16.42 13.30 -8.48
CA PRO A 35 -16.73 14.46 -7.66
C PRO A 35 -18.17 14.93 -7.87
N SER A 36 -18.75 15.56 -6.86
CA SER A 36 -20.18 15.92 -6.84
C SER A 36 -20.60 16.89 -7.95
N ASP A 37 -19.65 17.65 -8.50
CA ASP A 37 -19.88 18.62 -9.60
C ASP A 37 -19.53 18.05 -10.99
N TYR A 38 -19.26 16.75 -11.09
CA TYR A 38 -18.77 16.13 -12.31
C TYR A 38 -19.70 16.37 -13.50
N TRP A 39 -20.99 16.20 -13.34
CA TRP A 39 -21.96 16.34 -14.41
C TRP A 39 -22.31 17.79 -14.76
N ASP A 40 -22.10 18.70 -13.80
CA ASP A 40 -22.36 20.15 -13.97
C ASP A 40 -21.24 20.85 -14.75
N ASN A 41 -20.06 20.24 -14.82
CA ASN A 41 -18.87 20.82 -15.44
C ASN A 41 -18.27 19.87 -16.51
N PRO A 42 -18.89 19.76 -17.70
CA PRO A 42 -18.53 18.78 -18.71
C PRO A 42 -17.11 18.93 -19.28
N ASP A 43 -16.55 20.14 -19.24
CA ASP A 43 -15.22 20.45 -19.78
C ASP A 43 -14.12 20.40 -18.71
N ARG A 44 -14.48 20.27 -17.44
CA ARG A 44 -13.53 20.24 -16.33
C ARG A 44 -12.83 18.88 -16.23
N ARG A 45 -11.50 18.93 -16.03
CA ARG A 45 -10.69 17.76 -15.66
C ARG A 45 -10.30 17.80 -14.20
N TYR A 46 -10.05 16.63 -13.63
CA TYR A 46 -9.86 16.45 -12.20
C TYR A 46 -8.57 15.68 -11.91
N PRO A 47 -7.83 16.05 -10.86
CA PRO A 47 -6.76 15.19 -10.36
C PRO A 47 -7.35 13.90 -9.79
N VAL A 48 -6.48 12.91 -9.55
CA VAL A 48 -6.88 11.57 -9.14
C VAL A 48 -6.12 11.15 -7.90
N LEU A 49 -6.85 10.56 -6.95
CA LEU A 49 -6.28 9.83 -5.83
C LEU A 49 -6.58 8.34 -6.03
N TYR A 50 -5.53 7.56 -6.27
CA TYR A 50 -5.59 6.11 -6.33
C TYR A 50 -5.45 5.52 -4.93
N LEU A 51 -6.40 4.68 -4.56
CA LEU A 51 -6.43 3.96 -3.28
C LEU A 51 -6.05 2.51 -3.54
N THR A 52 -4.96 2.09 -2.92
CA THR A 52 -4.42 0.74 -2.98
C THR A 52 -4.74 -0.05 -1.72
N GLY A 53 -4.60 -1.36 -1.75
CA GLY A 53 -4.83 -2.23 -0.62
C GLY A 53 -5.38 -3.60 -1.00
N HIS A 54 -5.60 -4.47 -0.02
CA HIS A 54 -6.09 -5.83 -0.21
C HIS A 54 -7.23 -6.21 0.74
N PHE A 55 -7.64 -7.50 0.72
CA PHE A 55 -8.76 -8.14 1.37
C PHE A 55 -10.16 -7.70 0.90
N PRO A 56 -11.15 -8.61 1.04
CA PRO A 56 -12.53 -8.36 0.64
C PRO A 56 -13.10 -7.16 1.39
N GLY A 57 -13.43 -6.13 0.72
CA GLY A 57 -13.90 -4.88 1.30
C GLY A 57 -13.48 -3.69 0.47
N ARG A 58 -12.70 -3.90 -0.55
CA ARG A 58 -12.47 -2.90 -1.58
C ARG A 58 -13.77 -2.60 -2.28
N SER A 59 -14.48 -1.71 -1.67
CA SER A 59 -15.74 -1.18 -2.12
C SER A 59 -15.51 0.17 -2.79
N VAL A 60 -16.52 0.95 -2.85
CA VAL A 60 -16.48 2.35 -3.25
C VAL A 60 -15.49 3.11 -2.33
N PRO A 61 -14.67 4.02 -2.88
CA PRO A 61 -13.69 4.79 -2.13
C PRO A 61 -14.26 5.37 -0.83
N PHE A 62 -13.52 5.17 0.26
CA PHE A 62 -13.84 5.64 1.60
C PHE A 62 -15.23 5.26 2.14
N GLY A 63 -15.84 4.21 1.58
CA GLY A 63 -17.17 3.75 1.99
C GLY A 63 -18.29 4.72 1.62
N TYR A 64 -18.12 5.49 0.54
CA TYR A 64 -19.17 6.34 0.02
C TYR A 64 -20.44 5.56 -0.30
N SER A 65 -21.59 6.14 -0.01
CA SER A 65 -22.91 5.60 -0.34
C SER A 65 -23.83 6.66 -0.90
N GLU A 66 -24.56 6.33 -1.96
CA GLU A 66 -25.51 7.23 -2.62
C GLU A 66 -26.72 7.58 -1.74
N ASP A 67 -27.12 6.71 -0.85
CA ASP A 67 -28.23 6.95 0.09
C ASP A 67 -27.84 7.88 1.26
N GLY A 68 -26.58 8.35 1.29
CA GLY A 68 -26.06 9.20 2.35
C GLY A 68 -25.79 8.47 3.65
N SER A 69 -25.88 7.12 3.67
CA SER A 69 -25.55 6.36 4.88
C SER A 69 -24.10 6.63 5.28
N SER A 70 -23.93 6.95 6.55
CA SER A 70 -22.60 7.24 7.09
C SER A 70 -21.83 5.96 7.33
N GLY A 71 -20.61 5.89 6.83
CA GLY A 71 -19.63 4.91 7.28
C GLY A 71 -19.37 5.04 8.80
N ARG A 72 -18.56 4.16 9.34
CA ARG A 72 -18.10 4.21 10.75
C ARG A 72 -16.63 4.60 10.81
N GLY A 73 -16.18 5.03 11.98
CA GLY A 73 -14.78 5.42 12.20
C GLY A 73 -14.36 6.54 11.25
N ARG A 74 -13.26 6.36 10.54
CA ARG A 74 -12.72 7.37 9.62
C ARG A 74 -13.65 7.77 8.47
N SER A 75 -14.58 6.90 8.09
CA SER A 75 -15.58 7.15 7.02
C SER A 75 -16.86 7.81 7.53
N ALA A 76 -16.98 8.08 8.83
CA ALA A 76 -18.17 8.72 9.38
C ALA A 76 -18.41 10.08 8.72
N GLY A 77 -19.64 10.30 8.19
CA GLY A 77 -20.01 11.54 7.51
C GLY A 77 -19.37 11.75 6.13
N PHE A 78 -18.59 10.78 5.60
CA PHE A 78 -17.90 10.95 4.33
C PHE A 78 -18.83 11.19 3.15
N SER A 79 -19.94 10.46 3.05
CA SER A 79 -20.90 10.60 1.93
C SER A 79 -21.56 11.99 1.89
N GLU A 80 -21.89 12.55 3.04
CA GLU A 80 -22.42 13.91 3.16
C GLU A 80 -21.36 14.94 2.78
N PHE A 81 -20.15 14.81 3.34
CA PHE A 81 -19.01 15.69 3.00
C PHE A 81 -18.73 15.66 1.49
N TRP A 82 -18.68 14.45 0.87
CA TRP A 82 -18.38 14.32 -0.56
C TRP A 82 -19.34 15.10 -1.45
N ARG A 83 -20.59 15.17 -1.08
CA ARG A 83 -21.63 15.94 -1.81
C ARG A 83 -21.63 17.42 -1.50
N SER A 84 -20.96 17.85 -0.45
CA SER A 84 -20.93 19.27 -0.04
C SER A 84 -20.05 20.10 -0.97
N ALA A 85 -20.24 21.42 -0.92
CA ALA A 85 -19.38 22.38 -1.62
C ALA A 85 -17.95 22.42 -1.06
N GLU A 86 -17.74 21.93 0.16
CA GLU A 86 -16.43 21.93 0.83
C GLU A 86 -15.53 20.76 0.38
N SER A 87 -16.10 19.75 -0.28
CA SER A 87 -15.34 18.61 -0.77
C SER A 87 -14.38 19.03 -1.89
N PRO A 88 -13.10 18.68 -1.81
CA PRO A 88 -12.19 18.83 -2.92
C PRO A 88 -12.71 18.17 -4.18
N LYS A 89 -12.48 18.80 -5.33
CA LYS A 89 -12.95 18.28 -6.62
C LYS A 89 -11.86 17.38 -7.22
N VAL A 90 -11.90 16.11 -6.87
CA VAL A 90 -10.96 15.05 -7.21
C VAL A 90 -11.71 13.79 -7.60
N ILE A 91 -11.16 12.96 -8.46
CA ILE A 91 -11.67 11.61 -8.72
C ILE A 91 -10.96 10.64 -7.78
N LEU A 92 -11.73 9.80 -7.08
CA LEU A 92 -11.15 8.74 -6.25
C LEU A 92 -11.27 7.40 -6.96
N VAL A 93 -10.19 6.63 -6.93
CA VAL A 93 -10.11 5.33 -7.62
C VAL A 93 -9.64 4.29 -6.62
N THR A 94 -10.43 3.24 -6.38
CA THR A 94 -9.94 2.04 -5.70
C THR A 94 -9.53 1.02 -6.75
N VAL A 95 -8.26 0.66 -6.77
CA VAL A 95 -7.70 -0.31 -7.72
C VAL A 95 -8.22 -1.72 -7.41
N ARG A 96 -8.53 -2.49 -8.46
CA ARG A 96 -9.03 -3.87 -8.41
C ARG A 96 -8.14 -4.75 -9.28
N ASP A 97 -7.22 -5.44 -8.63
CA ASP A 97 -6.10 -6.13 -9.26
C ASP A 97 -5.90 -7.55 -8.73
N ALA A 98 -7.00 -8.22 -8.35
CA ALA A 98 -6.96 -9.60 -7.88
C ALA A 98 -6.37 -10.57 -8.91
N ASN A 99 -5.67 -11.58 -8.43
CA ASN A 99 -5.12 -12.66 -9.24
C ASN A 99 -5.73 -14.02 -8.87
N PRO A 100 -5.34 -15.13 -9.52
CA PRO A 100 -5.93 -16.44 -9.25
C PRO A 100 -5.78 -16.98 -7.83
N TYR A 101 -4.81 -16.48 -7.07
CA TYR A 101 -4.48 -16.99 -5.74
C TYR A 101 -4.66 -15.96 -4.63
N TYR A 102 -4.54 -14.67 -4.96
CA TYR A 102 -4.56 -13.57 -4.00
C TYR A 102 -5.51 -12.47 -4.46
N ASP A 103 -6.00 -11.70 -3.55
CA ASP A 103 -6.97 -10.63 -3.81
C ASP A 103 -6.35 -9.32 -4.31
N THR A 104 -5.02 -9.23 -4.35
CA THR A 104 -4.26 -8.12 -4.96
C THR A 104 -3.02 -8.62 -5.71
N GLY A 105 -2.60 -7.87 -6.73
CA GLY A 105 -1.32 -8.00 -7.41
C GLY A 105 -0.28 -7.00 -6.92
N HIS A 106 -0.60 -6.19 -5.90
CA HIS A 106 0.24 -5.13 -5.32
C HIS A 106 0.64 -4.01 -6.30
N SER A 107 0.03 -3.96 -7.47
CA SER A 107 0.30 -2.92 -8.50
C SER A 107 1.78 -2.76 -8.87
N VAL A 108 2.59 -3.81 -8.70
CA VAL A 108 4.00 -3.91 -9.10
C VAL A 108 4.25 -5.19 -9.92
N ASN A 109 5.39 -5.28 -10.60
CA ASN A 109 5.75 -6.46 -11.39
C ASN A 109 6.47 -7.48 -10.51
N SER A 110 5.94 -8.68 -10.37
CA SER A 110 6.51 -9.78 -9.58
C SER A 110 6.64 -11.06 -10.40
N GLU A 111 7.69 -11.84 -10.14
CA GLU A 111 7.93 -13.08 -10.86
C GLU A 111 6.82 -14.13 -10.63
N ASN A 112 6.26 -14.22 -9.43
CA ASN A 112 5.24 -15.20 -9.10
C ASN A 112 3.80 -14.69 -9.26
N VAL A 113 3.60 -13.37 -9.14
CA VAL A 113 2.27 -12.75 -9.16
C VAL A 113 1.92 -12.21 -10.54
N GLY A 114 2.92 -11.78 -11.30
CA GLY A 114 2.79 -11.26 -12.66
C GLY A 114 2.99 -9.75 -12.78
N PRO A 115 2.88 -9.21 -14.01
CA PRO A 115 3.20 -7.82 -14.32
C PRO A 115 2.06 -6.86 -13.96
N TYR A 116 1.66 -6.81 -12.69
CA TYR A 116 0.57 -5.94 -12.24
C TYR A 116 0.93 -4.45 -12.26
N GLY A 117 2.23 -4.12 -12.12
CA GLY A 117 2.72 -2.75 -12.30
C GLY A 117 2.49 -2.27 -13.73
N ASP A 118 2.86 -3.07 -14.71
CA ASP A 118 2.63 -2.76 -16.13
C ASP A 118 1.13 -2.67 -16.44
N ALA A 119 0.33 -3.62 -15.95
CA ALA A 119 -1.11 -3.59 -16.13
C ALA A 119 -1.76 -2.32 -15.52
N PHE A 120 -1.27 -1.89 -14.35
CA PHE A 120 -1.75 -0.66 -13.71
C PHE A 120 -1.32 0.59 -14.47
N LEU A 121 -0.02 0.73 -14.73
CA LEU A 121 0.54 1.96 -15.31
C LEU A 121 0.24 2.12 -16.80
N LYS A 122 0.31 1.03 -17.58
CA LYS A 122 0.28 1.07 -19.05
C LYS A 122 -1.08 0.71 -19.63
N GLU A 123 -1.96 0.05 -18.86
CA GLU A 123 -3.27 -0.37 -19.33
C GLU A 123 -4.42 0.31 -18.56
N LEU A 124 -4.46 0.17 -17.22
CA LEU A 124 -5.58 0.69 -16.42
C LEU A 124 -5.59 2.23 -16.36
N ILE A 125 -4.48 2.87 -16.00
CA ILE A 125 -4.42 4.35 -15.90
C ILE A 125 -4.81 5.01 -17.23
N PRO A 126 -4.23 4.63 -18.40
CA PRO A 126 -4.64 5.21 -19.68
C PRO A 126 -6.12 4.97 -20.02
N SER A 127 -6.66 3.79 -19.68
CA SER A 127 -8.07 3.49 -19.87
C SER A 127 -8.98 4.38 -19.02
N LEU A 128 -8.62 4.59 -17.75
CA LEU A 128 -9.35 5.49 -16.85
C LEU A 128 -9.30 6.94 -17.32
N GLU A 129 -8.15 7.42 -17.78
CA GLU A 129 -7.95 8.77 -18.31
C GLU A 129 -8.74 9.02 -19.61
N ALA A 130 -8.92 7.97 -20.42
CA ALA A 130 -9.73 8.02 -21.63
C ALA A 130 -11.24 7.99 -21.32
N GLU A 131 -11.65 7.24 -20.30
CA GLU A 131 -13.07 7.08 -19.91
C GLU A 131 -13.56 8.26 -19.06
N PHE A 132 -12.72 8.73 -18.14
CA PHE A 132 -13.06 9.79 -17.18
C PHE A 132 -12.24 11.05 -17.46
N ARG A 133 -12.77 12.21 -17.08
CA ARG A 133 -12.09 13.49 -17.24
C ARG A 133 -10.98 13.68 -16.19
N MET A 134 -9.98 12.83 -16.23
CA MET A 134 -8.79 12.89 -15.42
C MET A 134 -7.73 13.80 -16.07
N ILE A 135 -6.92 14.47 -15.25
CA ILE A 135 -5.75 15.22 -15.71
C ILE A 135 -4.63 14.22 -15.96
N PRO A 136 -4.16 14.01 -17.22
CA PRO A 136 -3.19 12.98 -17.56
C PRO A 136 -1.74 13.46 -17.34
N GLU A 137 -1.49 14.04 -16.16
CA GLU A 137 -0.18 14.56 -15.79
C GLU A 137 0.28 13.95 -14.47
N PRO A 138 1.58 13.64 -14.30
CA PRO A 138 2.11 13.02 -13.09
C PRO A 138 1.71 13.73 -11.79
N TRP A 139 1.80 15.06 -11.76
CA TRP A 139 1.45 15.82 -10.57
C TRP A 139 0.00 15.61 -10.09
N ALA A 140 -0.89 15.27 -11.02
CA ALA A 140 -2.32 15.10 -10.74
C ALA A 140 -2.68 13.68 -10.32
N ARG A 141 -1.75 12.74 -10.36
CA ARG A 141 -1.90 11.37 -9.90
C ARG A 141 -1.25 11.22 -8.53
N THR A 142 -2.03 10.90 -7.53
CA THR A 142 -1.53 10.63 -6.17
C THR A 142 -1.99 9.27 -5.70
N LEU A 143 -1.28 8.73 -4.72
CA LEU A 143 -1.50 7.39 -4.20
C LEU A 143 -1.75 7.45 -2.69
N ALA A 144 -2.60 6.58 -2.17
CA ALA A 144 -2.72 6.37 -0.74
C ALA A 144 -3.19 4.95 -0.42
N GLY A 145 -2.72 4.43 0.70
CA GLY A 145 -3.16 3.13 1.19
C GLY A 145 -2.73 2.85 2.60
N GLY A 146 -3.29 1.82 3.21
CA GLY A 146 -2.95 1.39 4.55
C GLY A 146 -2.55 -0.08 4.57
N SER A 147 -1.63 -0.46 5.47
CA SER A 147 -1.11 -1.83 5.58
C SER A 147 -0.46 -2.25 4.25
N THR A 148 -0.86 -3.35 3.66
CA THR A 148 -0.45 -3.76 2.32
C THR A 148 -0.65 -2.64 1.29
N GLY A 149 -1.77 -1.92 1.34
CA GLY A 149 -1.97 -0.77 0.45
C GLY A 149 -1.03 0.40 0.72
N GLY A 150 -0.54 0.54 1.94
CA GLY A 150 0.49 1.52 2.29
C GLY A 150 1.82 1.20 1.62
N TRP A 151 2.22 -0.07 1.66
CA TRP A 151 3.39 -0.55 0.94
C TRP A 151 3.20 -0.41 -0.58
N GLU A 152 2.05 -0.83 -1.12
CA GLU A 152 1.73 -0.67 -2.56
C GLU A 152 1.87 0.79 -3.01
N ALA A 153 1.25 1.73 -2.27
CA ALA A 153 1.29 3.14 -2.61
C ALA A 153 2.73 3.69 -2.62
N LEU A 154 3.52 3.32 -1.60
CA LEU A 154 4.93 3.70 -1.50
C LEU A 154 5.76 3.06 -2.60
N ALA A 155 5.63 1.74 -2.83
CA ALA A 155 6.38 1.02 -3.86
C ALA A 155 6.10 1.56 -5.26
N VAL A 156 4.81 1.78 -5.60
CA VAL A 156 4.44 2.34 -6.90
C VAL A 156 5.08 3.72 -7.12
N GLN A 157 5.04 4.61 -6.11
CA GLN A 157 5.66 5.94 -6.20
C GLN A 157 7.19 5.87 -6.30
N ILE A 158 7.82 5.04 -5.48
CA ILE A 158 9.29 4.95 -5.37
C ILE A 158 9.89 4.31 -6.62
N LEU A 159 9.26 3.24 -7.13
CA LEU A 159 9.72 2.53 -8.31
C LEU A 159 9.38 3.27 -9.62
N ASN A 160 8.42 4.21 -9.58
CA ASN A 160 7.99 5.03 -10.73
C ASN A 160 7.96 6.51 -10.34
N PRO A 161 9.12 7.11 -10.04
CA PRO A 161 9.21 8.43 -9.41
C PRO A 161 8.65 9.57 -10.25
N ASP A 162 8.60 9.41 -11.56
CA ASP A 162 8.14 10.43 -12.51
C ASP A 162 6.65 10.32 -12.87
N ASP A 163 5.97 9.22 -12.49
CA ASP A 163 4.59 8.95 -12.92
C ASP A 163 3.54 9.50 -11.95
N PHE A 164 3.92 9.79 -10.70
CA PHE A 164 3.02 10.26 -9.65
C PHE A 164 3.51 11.51 -8.95
N GLY A 165 2.56 12.29 -8.45
CA GLY A 165 2.78 13.57 -7.77
C GLY A 165 2.94 13.48 -6.26
N GLY A 166 2.68 12.32 -5.63
CA GLY A 166 2.82 12.11 -4.19
C GLY A 166 2.10 10.87 -3.69
N THR A 167 2.56 10.36 -2.55
CA THR A 167 2.04 9.13 -1.94
C THR A 167 1.89 9.25 -0.43
N TRP A 168 0.83 8.64 0.11
CA TRP A 168 0.55 8.52 1.54
C TRP A 168 0.45 7.05 1.94
N GLY A 169 1.49 6.53 2.61
CA GLY A 169 1.51 5.19 3.19
C GLY A 169 1.12 5.22 4.66
N TRP A 170 0.03 4.55 5.02
CA TRP A 170 -0.36 4.41 6.42
C TRP A 170 -0.01 3.04 6.93
N CYS A 171 0.65 2.96 8.11
CA CYS A 171 1.02 1.67 8.71
C CYS A 171 1.47 0.66 7.65
N PRO A 172 2.39 1.05 6.71
CA PRO A 172 2.71 0.20 5.57
C PRO A 172 3.26 -1.15 6.02
N ASP A 173 3.05 -2.16 5.21
CA ASP A 173 3.78 -3.43 5.32
C ASP A 173 5.29 -3.16 5.29
N PRO A 174 6.17 -4.11 5.66
CA PRO A 174 7.58 -3.83 5.87
C PRO A 174 8.24 -3.14 4.68
N VAL A 175 8.68 -1.91 4.90
CA VAL A 175 9.39 -1.06 3.92
C VAL A 175 10.92 -1.21 4.03
N ASP A 176 11.36 -1.97 5.05
CA ASP A 176 12.75 -2.31 5.35
C ASP A 176 12.77 -3.71 5.98
N PHE A 177 13.45 -4.65 5.38
CA PHE A 177 13.41 -6.04 5.84
C PHE A 177 14.43 -6.39 6.94
N HIS A 178 15.19 -5.41 7.47
CA HIS A 178 15.80 -5.54 8.79
C HIS A 178 14.71 -5.64 9.88
N TYR A 179 13.48 -5.19 9.55
CA TYR A 179 12.29 -5.42 10.35
C TYR A 179 11.14 -5.94 9.45
N TYR A 180 11.28 -7.18 8.97
CA TYR A 180 10.15 -7.89 8.37
C TYR A 180 9.20 -8.31 9.51
N GLN A 181 8.35 -7.38 9.91
CA GLN A 181 7.74 -7.25 11.22
C GLN A 181 8.82 -7.10 12.31
N ILE A 182 9.22 -8.19 12.95
CA ILE A 182 10.26 -8.22 14.02
C ILE A 182 11.43 -9.13 13.66
N VAL A 183 11.41 -9.74 12.49
CA VAL A 183 12.47 -10.61 11.98
C VAL A 183 13.42 -9.78 11.13
N ASN A 184 14.71 -9.81 11.44
CA ASN A 184 15.75 -9.30 10.55
C ASN A 184 16.12 -10.43 9.56
N VAL A 185 15.56 -10.38 8.35
CA VAL A 185 15.79 -11.46 7.38
C VAL A 185 17.23 -11.52 6.85
N TYR A 186 18.04 -10.49 7.10
CA TYR A 186 19.43 -10.41 6.67
C TYR A 186 20.43 -10.94 7.68
N GLU A 187 20.11 -10.85 8.98
CA GLU A 187 21.05 -11.13 10.07
C GLU A 187 20.59 -12.26 11.00
N ASP A 188 19.27 -12.53 11.07
CA ASP A 188 18.76 -13.61 11.90
C ASP A 188 18.92 -14.97 11.20
N ASP A 189 19.29 -16.01 11.97
CA ASP A 189 19.34 -17.38 11.47
C ASP A 189 17.94 -18.01 11.41
N ASN A 190 16.99 -17.52 12.22
CA ASN A 190 15.67 -18.14 12.39
C ASN A 190 14.56 -17.11 12.61
N ALA A 191 13.48 -17.25 11.83
CA ALA A 191 12.31 -16.40 11.90
C ALA A 191 11.40 -16.68 13.11
N TYR A 192 11.39 -17.90 13.62
CA TYR A 192 10.45 -18.31 14.66
C TYR A 192 10.96 -18.08 16.08
N PHE A 193 12.27 -18.13 16.24
CA PHE A 193 12.90 -18.03 17.54
C PHE A 193 13.98 -16.96 17.59
N SER A 194 14.11 -16.35 18.73
CA SER A 194 15.24 -15.48 19.09
C SER A 194 15.90 -15.99 20.37
N GLY A 195 17.13 -15.53 20.63
CA GLY A 195 17.87 -15.89 21.85
C GLY A 195 19.11 -16.71 21.55
N SER A 196 19.55 -17.49 22.50
CA SER A 196 20.75 -18.33 22.41
C SER A 196 20.40 -19.81 22.34
N GLU A 197 21.42 -20.66 22.11
CA GLU A 197 21.29 -22.11 22.21
C GLU A 197 20.72 -22.61 23.54
N TRP A 198 20.87 -21.80 24.61
CA TRP A 198 20.41 -22.14 25.98
C TRP A 198 18.97 -21.70 26.24
N VAL A 199 18.55 -20.61 25.63
CA VAL A 199 17.19 -20.04 25.83
C VAL A 199 16.68 -19.53 24.50
N GLN A 200 15.67 -20.19 23.99
CA GLN A 200 14.94 -19.76 22.80
C GLN A 200 13.57 -19.23 23.19
N VAL A 201 13.18 -18.10 22.60
CA VAL A 201 11.87 -17.48 22.80
C VAL A 201 11.20 -17.35 21.44
N GLU A 202 9.94 -17.77 21.34
CA GLU A 202 9.17 -17.58 20.10
C GLU A 202 9.01 -16.08 19.82
N ARG A 203 9.30 -15.67 18.58
CA ARG A 203 9.15 -14.27 18.13
C ARG A 203 7.67 -13.90 18.05
N PRO A 204 7.26 -12.78 18.65
CA PRO A 204 5.89 -12.30 18.51
C PRO A 204 5.60 -11.91 17.06
N ASN A 205 4.35 -12.16 16.62
CA ASN A 205 3.81 -11.71 15.35
C ASN A 205 2.85 -10.53 15.55
N ALA A 206 1.99 -10.64 16.55
CA ALA A 206 1.00 -9.61 16.81
C ALA A 206 0.92 -9.22 18.28
N ARG A 207 0.65 -7.93 18.51
CA ARG A 207 0.46 -7.34 19.85
C ARG A 207 -0.75 -6.42 19.91
N ARG A 208 -1.23 -6.19 21.13
CA ARG A 208 -2.17 -5.10 21.44
C ARG A 208 -1.42 -3.82 21.83
N PRO A 209 -2.11 -2.66 21.82
CA PRO A 209 -1.47 -1.39 22.24
C PRO A 209 -0.97 -1.35 23.68
N ASP A 210 -1.42 -2.28 24.52
CA ASP A 210 -0.94 -2.48 25.90
C ASP A 210 0.33 -3.36 25.99
N GLY A 211 0.83 -3.85 24.82
CA GLY A 211 2.01 -4.70 24.72
C GLY A 211 1.73 -6.19 24.84
N ASN A 212 0.49 -6.63 25.12
CA ASN A 212 0.18 -8.05 25.19
C ASN A 212 0.31 -8.72 23.81
N ILE A 213 1.16 -9.75 23.72
CA ILE A 213 1.35 -10.57 22.53
C ILE A 213 0.13 -11.45 22.32
N THR A 214 -0.40 -11.47 21.09
CA THR A 214 -1.59 -12.23 20.73
C THR A 214 -1.31 -13.43 19.85
N SER A 215 -0.21 -13.41 19.09
CA SER A 215 0.27 -14.55 18.30
C SER A 215 1.78 -14.48 18.09
N THR A 216 2.39 -15.61 17.67
CA THR A 216 3.80 -15.70 17.31
C THR A 216 3.95 -15.94 15.81
N VAL A 217 5.13 -15.60 15.24
CA VAL A 217 5.44 -15.82 13.82
C VAL A 217 5.25 -17.30 13.44
N LYS A 218 5.71 -18.21 14.31
CA LYS A 218 5.55 -19.66 14.10
C LYS A 218 4.09 -20.09 14.08
N GLN A 219 3.25 -19.52 14.95
CA GLN A 219 1.81 -19.86 15.00
C GLN A 219 1.11 -19.44 13.70
N GLU A 220 1.34 -18.21 13.24
CA GLU A 220 0.72 -17.71 12.01
C GLU A 220 1.19 -18.48 10.77
N ASN A 221 2.50 -18.73 10.64
CA ASN A 221 3.02 -19.54 9.53
C ASN A 221 2.50 -20.99 9.57
N SER A 222 2.35 -21.57 10.77
CA SER A 222 1.76 -22.91 10.92
C SER A 222 0.28 -22.94 10.52
N TYR A 223 -0.46 -21.89 10.86
CA TYR A 223 -1.85 -21.71 10.46
C TYR A 223 -1.97 -21.59 8.94
N GLU A 224 -1.23 -20.68 8.32
CA GLU A 224 -1.28 -20.48 6.87
C GLU A 224 -0.88 -21.77 6.11
N ARG A 225 0.15 -22.49 6.57
CA ARG A 225 0.54 -23.76 5.98
C ARG A 225 -0.56 -24.82 6.06
N ALA A 226 -1.37 -24.81 7.12
CA ALA A 226 -2.51 -25.74 7.26
C ALA A 226 -3.68 -25.36 6.34
N VAL A 227 -3.89 -24.08 6.08
CA VAL A 227 -4.95 -23.56 5.20
C VAL A 227 -4.60 -23.76 3.73
N GLY A 228 -3.34 -23.48 3.33
CA GLY A 228 -2.88 -23.63 1.95
C GLY A 228 -1.38 -23.93 1.89
N PRO A 229 -0.99 -25.16 1.45
CA PRO A 229 0.43 -25.49 1.32
C PRO A 229 1.10 -24.68 0.21
N ASN A 230 2.43 -24.68 0.22
CA ASN A 230 3.28 -24.05 -0.79
C ASN A 230 2.99 -22.55 -1.00
N GLY A 231 2.72 -21.79 0.09
CA GLY A 231 2.45 -20.36 -0.01
C GLY A 231 1.13 -20.00 -0.70
N ARG A 232 0.12 -20.87 -0.64
CA ARG A 232 -1.21 -20.69 -1.28
C ARG A 232 -2.36 -20.59 -0.28
N SER A 233 -2.08 -20.16 0.94
CA SER A 233 -3.11 -19.93 1.97
C SER A 233 -4.07 -18.79 1.62
N GLY A 234 -3.60 -17.81 0.86
CA GLY A 234 -4.27 -16.53 0.67
C GLY A 234 -4.13 -15.57 1.87
N GLY A 235 -3.34 -15.96 2.88
CA GLY A 235 -3.03 -15.12 4.03
C GLY A 235 -1.85 -14.19 3.79
N GLN A 236 -1.54 -13.37 4.80
CA GLN A 236 -0.57 -12.28 4.66
C GLN A 236 0.86 -12.76 4.37
N TRP A 237 1.32 -13.80 5.07
CA TRP A 237 2.66 -14.34 4.86
C TRP A 237 2.82 -14.99 3.50
N ALA A 238 1.79 -15.70 3.03
CA ALA A 238 1.80 -16.32 1.71
C ALA A 238 1.80 -15.28 0.58
N ILE A 239 1.07 -14.17 0.73
CA ILE A 239 1.03 -13.12 -0.30
C ILE A 239 2.35 -12.34 -0.35
N TRP A 240 2.95 -12.04 0.81
CA TRP A 240 4.26 -11.40 0.87
C TRP A 240 5.35 -12.26 0.23
N GLU A 241 5.38 -13.55 0.57
CA GLU A 241 6.34 -14.48 0.00
C GLU A 241 6.16 -14.61 -1.52
N ALA A 242 4.92 -14.71 -2.01
CA ALA A 242 4.65 -14.74 -3.44
C ALA A 242 5.07 -13.45 -4.15
N LEU A 243 4.92 -12.30 -3.51
CA LEU A 243 5.30 -11.01 -4.08
C LEU A 243 6.82 -10.85 -4.14
N PHE A 244 7.49 -11.08 -3.00
CA PHE A 244 8.88 -10.69 -2.81
C PHE A 244 9.89 -11.74 -3.24
N SER A 245 9.51 -13.02 -3.31
CA SER A 245 10.45 -14.11 -3.62
C SER A 245 10.64 -14.35 -5.12
N PRO A 246 11.81 -14.87 -5.52
CA PRO A 246 11.98 -15.41 -6.86
C PRO A 246 11.14 -16.67 -7.05
N VAL A 247 10.97 -17.11 -8.29
CA VAL A 247 10.36 -18.43 -8.59
C VAL A 247 11.29 -19.54 -8.14
N GLY A 248 10.79 -20.44 -7.31
CA GLY A 248 11.50 -21.62 -6.87
C GLY A 248 11.56 -22.72 -7.95
N PRO A 249 12.41 -23.74 -7.76
CA PRO A 249 12.61 -24.82 -8.73
C PRO A 249 11.38 -25.69 -8.96
N ASP A 250 10.41 -25.64 -8.07
CA ASP A 250 9.13 -26.34 -8.15
C ASP A 250 8.00 -25.51 -8.79
N GLY A 251 8.31 -24.27 -9.21
CA GLY A 251 7.36 -23.34 -9.82
C GLY A 251 6.49 -22.58 -8.82
N TYR A 252 6.76 -22.69 -7.52
CA TYR A 252 6.18 -21.84 -6.47
C TYR A 252 7.18 -20.75 -6.06
N ALA A 253 6.72 -19.79 -5.29
CA ALA A 253 7.61 -18.81 -4.69
C ALA A 253 8.64 -19.51 -3.77
N ALA A 254 9.92 -19.17 -3.93
CA ALA A 254 10.95 -19.68 -3.05
C ALA A 254 10.68 -19.18 -1.62
N PRO A 255 10.60 -20.05 -0.62
CA PRO A 255 10.30 -19.63 0.75
C PRO A 255 11.47 -18.84 1.34
N ILE A 256 11.15 -17.70 1.97
CA ILE A 256 12.15 -16.87 2.67
C ILE A 256 12.75 -17.61 3.89
N TRP A 257 12.01 -18.54 4.46
CA TRP A 257 12.49 -19.47 5.48
C TRP A 257 11.81 -20.85 5.36
N ASP A 258 12.45 -21.87 5.85
CA ASP A 258 11.80 -23.17 5.99
C ASP A 258 10.54 -23.04 6.85
N ARG A 259 9.39 -23.33 6.29
CA ARG A 259 8.08 -23.11 6.92
C ARG A 259 7.80 -24.03 8.13
N VAL A 260 8.68 -25.01 8.40
CA VAL A 260 8.59 -25.90 9.58
C VAL A 260 9.55 -25.48 10.67
N THR A 261 10.81 -25.22 10.30
CA THR A 261 11.89 -24.93 11.24
C THR A 261 12.06 -23.43 11.50
N GLY A 262 11.69 -22.58 10.54
CA GLY A 262 11.91 -21.14 10.57
C GLY A 262 13.33 -20.73 10.15
N GLU A 263 14.16 -21.66 9.68
CA GLU A 263 15.52 -21.35 9.19
C GLU A 263 15.44 -20.44 7.94
N ILE A 264 16.11 -19.31 7.99
CA ILE A 264 16.05 -18.28 6.95
C ILE A 264 16.98 -18.67 5.80
N ASP A 265 16.51 -18.51 4.55
CA ASP A 265 17.31 -18.69 3.35
C ASP A 265 18.01 -17.36 2.98
N PRO A 266 19.34 -17.24 3.17
CA PRO A 266 20.07 -16.01 2.91
C PRO A 266 20.09 -15.63 1.42
N HIS A 267 19.90 -16.57 0.50
CA HIS A 267 19.84 -16.26 -0.93
C HIS A 267 18.52 -15.60 -1.31
N VAL A 268 17.41 -16.08 -0.72
CA VAL A 268 16.10 -15.46 -0.90
C VAL A 268 16.09 -14.09 -0.22
N ALA A 269 16.68 -13.97 0.98
CA ALA A 269 16.80 -12.69 1.68
C ALA A 269 17.58 -11.64 0.87
N ALA A 270 18.69 -12.02 0.24
CA ALA A 270 19.45 -11.14 -0.64
C ALA A 270 18.63 -10.71 -1.89
N TYR A 271 17.85 -11.62 -2.46
CA TYR A 271 16.94 -11.27 -3.56
C TYR A 271 15.88 -10.26 -3.11
N TRP A 272 15.31 -10.43 -1.90
CA TRP A 272 14.34 -9.48 -1.34
C TRP A 272 14.96 -8.10 -1.16
N GLN A 273 16.18 -8.02 -0.64
CA GLN A 273 16.90 -6.75 -0.44
C GLN A 273 17.04 -5.98 -1.76
N GLU A 274 17.55 -6.66 -2.77
CA GLU A 274 17.85 -6.05 -4.07
C GLU A 274 16.58 -5.57 -4.80
N ASN A 275 15.48 -6.31 -4.68
CA ASN A 275 14.30 -6.08 -5.51
C ASN A 275 13.13 -5.37 -4.79
N TRP A 276 13.02 -5.51 -3.46
CA TRP A 276 11.79 -5.18 -2.76
C TRP A 276 11.94 -4.35 -1.50
N ASP A 277 13.15 -4.26 -0.92
CA ASP A 277 13.41 -3.39 0.23
C ASP A 277 13.40 -1.93 -0.22
N LEU A 278 12.33 -1.22 0.12
CA LEU A 278 12.14 0.15 -0.33
C LEU A 278 13.15 1.12 0.27
N THR A 279 13.59 0.87 1.51
CA THR A 279 14.62 1.67 2.17
C THR A 279 15.97 1.49 1.48
N HIS A 280 16.35 0.25 1.20
CA HIS A 280 17.54 -0.07 0.44
C HIS A 280 17.51 0.58 -0.95
N HIS A 281 16.41 0.40 -1.69
CA HIS A 281 16.24 1.00 -3.02
C HIS A 281 16.38 2.53 -2.99
N LEU A 282 15.78 3.20 -2.01
CA LEU A 282 15.89 4.65 -1.86
C LEU A 282 17.31 5.09 -1.59
N THR A 283 18.03 4.42 -0.68
CA THR A 283 19.41 4.80 -0.29
C THR A 283 20.40 4.60 -1.41
N GLU A 284 20.33 3.47 -2.11
CA GLU A 284 21.24 3.15 -3.21
C GLU A 284 21.00 4.03 -4.45
N ASN A 285 19.76 4.40 -4.73
CA ASN A 285 19.40 5.09 -5.97
C ASN A 285 19.08 6.59 -5.78
N TRP A 286 19.19 7.13 -4.56
CA TRP A 286 18.77 8.50 -4.26
C TRP A 286 19.34 9.57 -5.20
N PRO A 287 20.62 9.52 -5.60
CA PRO A 287 21.17 10.51 -6.53
C PRO A 287 20.43 10.58 -7.87
N ALA A 288 19.86 9.46 -8.31
CA ALA A 288 19.13 9.37 -9.58
C ALA A 288 17.64 9.67 -9.42
N ILE A 289 16.97 9.10 -8.39
CA ILE A 289 15.52 9.19 -8.22
C ILE A 289 15.07 10.32 -7.28
N GLY A 290 15.95 10.76 -6.39
CA GLY A 290 15.66 11.78 -5.39
C GLY A 290 15.11 13.10 -5.96
N PRO A 291 15.63 13.64 -7.08
CA PRO A 291 15.07 14.82 -7.72
C PRO A 291 13.59 14.71 -8.06
N SER A 292 13.12 13.51 -8.40
CA SER A 292 11.72 13.23 -8.72
C SER A 292 10.87 12.83 -7.50
N LEU A 293 11.49 12.48 -6.36
CA LEU A 293 10.80 12.00 -5.15
C LEU A 293 10.73 13.02 -4.01
N ALA A 294 11.62 14.02 -4.01
CA ALA A 294 11.66 14.99 -2.92
C ALA A 294 10.29 15.64 -2.66
N GLY A 295 9.82 15.54 -1.41
CA GLY A 295 8.51 16.07 -0.97
C GLY A 295 7.30 15.24 -1.38
N LYS A 296 7.48 14.03 -1.94
CA LYS A 296 6.37 13.18 -2.39
C LYS A 296 6.04 12.01 -1.46
N ILE A 297 6.85 11.72 -0.45
CA ILE A 297 6.70 10.58 0.45
C ILE A 297 6.13 11.04 1.79
N HIS A 298 4.95 10.52 2.14
CA HIS A 298 4.26 10.82 3.40
C HIS A 298 3.87 9.51 4.09
N VAL A 299 4.37 9.28 5.31
CA VAL A 299 4.12 8.05 6.06
C VAL A 299 3.54 8.37 7.43
N ALA A 300 2.54 7.60 7.85
CA ALA A 300 2.01 7.66 9.20
C ALA A 300 1.83 6.25 9.78
N THR A 301 2.23 6.04 11.02
CA THR A 301 2.09 4.75 11.71
C THR A 301 1.86 4.93 13.19
N GLY A 302 1.19 3.96 13.82
CA GLY A 302 1.10 3.91 15.29
C GLY A 302 2.40 3.39 15.89
N ASP A 303 2.91 4.01 16.96
CA ASP A 303 4.12 3.53 17.67
C ASP A 303 3.91 2.17 18.38
N MET A 304 2.64 1.76 18.52
CA MET A 304 2.23 0.44 19.00
C MET A 304 1.51 -0.33 17.86
N ASP A 305 2.04 -0.22 16.64
CA ASP A 305 1.51 -0.99 15.53
C ASP A 305 1.36 -2.47 15.90
N SER A 306 0.21 -3.05 15.60
CA SER A 306 -0.16 -4.38 16.06
C SER A 306 0.74 -5.49 15.51
N TYR A 307 1.41 -5.23 14.38
CA TYR A 307 2.29 -6.17 13.67
C TYR A 307 3.75 -5.67 13.66
N TYR A 308 4.09 -4.71 14.53
CA TYR A 308 5.44 -4.13 14.65
C TYR A 308 5.94 -3.39 13.39
N LEU A 309 5.06 -3.03 12.47
CA LEU A 309 5.42 -2.40 11.19
C LEU A 309 6.02 -1.00 11.36
N ASN A 310 5.77 -0.34 12.49
CA ASN A 310 6.42 0.93 12.84
C ASN A 310 7.95 0.83 12.84
N ASN A 311 8.53 -0.34 13.18
CA ASN A 311 9.98 -0.50 13.25
C ASN A 311 10.64 -0.28 11.87
N ALA A 312 10.08 -0.86 10.81
CA ALA A 312 10.57 -0.65 9.45
C ALA A 312 10.40 0.81 8.99
N VAL A 313 9.33 1.48 9.40
CA VAL A 313 9.10 2.91 9.11
C VAL A 313 10.14 3.78 9.81
N GLU A 314 10.50 3.47 11.05
CA GLU A 314 11.54 4.19 11.80
C GLU A 314 12.92 4.07 11.11
N LEU A 315 13.26 2.90 10.56
CA LEU A 315 14.49 2.72 9.77
C LEU A 315 14.46 3.51 8.47
N MET A 316 13.31 3.52 7.76
CA MET A 316 13.16 4.33 6.55
C MET A 316 13.32 5.83 6.85
N GLU A 317 12.75 6.33 7.95
CA GLU A 317 12.93 7.73 8.37
C GLU A 317 14.40 8.04 8.68
N GLU A 318 15.07 7.17 9.43
CA GLU A 318 16.51 7.33 9.74
C GLU A 318 17.34 7.37 8.47
N ALA A 319 17.13 6.43 7.56
CA ALA A 319 17.83 6.38 6.28
C ALA A 319 17.61 7.64 5.44
N LEU A 320 16.36 8.08 5.27
CA LEU A 320 16.03 9.28 4.50
C LEU A 320 16.58 10.56 5.15
N THR A 321 16.61 10.62 6.49
CA THR A 321 17.20 11.76 7.21
C THR A 321 18.70 11.92 6.92
N GLY A 322 19.38 10.82 6.61
CA GLY A 322 20.80 10.82 6.23
C GLY A 322 21.07 11.28 4.79
N LEU A 323 20.03 11.34 3.94
CA LEU A 323 20.19 11.69 2.53
C LEU A 323 20.19 13.20 2.27
N SER A 324 20.91 13.58 1.22
CA SER A 324 21.03 14.97 0.78
C SER A 324 21.18 15.02 -0.75
N ASN A 325 20.94 16.19 -1.35
CA ASN A 325 21.10 16.44 -2.78
C ASN A 325 20.21 15.58 -3.71
N PRO A 326 18.87 15.79 -3.66
CA PRO A 326 18.18 16.76 -2.81
C PRO A 326 17.91 16.24 -1.40
N VAL A 327 17.52 17.11 -0.49
CA VAL A 327 16.91 16.69 0.78
C VAL A 327 15.60 16.00 0.49
N PRO A 328 15.30 14.81 1.04
CA PRO A 328 14.10 14.06 0.75
C PRO A 328 12.79 14.81 1.01
N ALA A 329 12.74 15.67 2.03
CA ALA A 329 11.54 16.37 2.48
C ALA A 329 10.33 15.40 2.65
N ALA A 330 10.60 14.14 2.98
CA ALA A 330 9.59 13.17 3.36
C ALA A 330 9.00 13.54 4.72
N THR A 331 7.75 13.15 4.96
CA THR A 331 7.10 13.37 6.25
C THR A 331 6.78 12.04 6.92
N PHE A 332 7.10 11.94 8.22
CA PHE A 332 6.78 10.79 9.05
C PHE A 332 5.98 11.24 10.26
N GLU A 333 4.91 10.52 10.58
CA GLU A 333 4.04 10.83 11.70
C GLU A 333 3.78 9.58 12.53
N TYR A 334 3.99 9.67 13.86
CA TYR A 334 3.83 8.54 14.77
C TYR A 334 2.70 8.80 15.77
N GLY A 335 1.72 7.90 15.77
CA GLY A 335 0.60 7.94 16.68
C GLY A 335 0.95 7.33 18.04
N ARG A 336 1.02 8.13 19.11
CA ARG A 336 1.37 7.65 20.44
C ARG A 336 0.35 6.63 20.94
N LYS A 337 0.81 5.39 21.22
CA LYS A 337 0.00 4.24 21.65
C LYS A 337 -1.12 3.86 20.66
N LYS A 338 -0.96 4.22 19.40
CA LYS A 338 -1.91 3.85 18.37
C LYS A 338 -1.56 2.49 17.77
N PRO A 339 -2.57 1.66 17.47
CA PRO A 339 -2.38 0.35 16.87
C PRO A 339 -2.19 0.46 15.35
N HIS A 340 -2.17 -0.71 14.70
CA HIS A 340 -2.17 -0.85 13.26
C HIS A 340 -3.29 -0.05 12.56
N CYS A 341 -3.00 0.45 11.36
CA CYS A 341 -3.89 1.26 10.54
C CYS A 341 -4.27 2.63 11.13
N TRP A 342 -3.44 3.15 12.01
CA TRP A 342 -3.50 4.58 12.33
C TRP A 342 -2.94 5.41 11.16
N THR A 343 -3.55 6.56 10.88
CA THR A 343 -3.40 7.27 9.61
C THR A 343 -3.02 8.74 9.73
N GLY A 344 -2.68 9.18 10.93
CA GLY A 344 -2.31 10.56 11.22
C GLY A 344 -3.26 11.23 12.20
N TYR A 345 -2.82 12.36 12.74
CA TYR A 345 -3.66 13.26 13.52
C TYR A 345 -4.35 14.30 12.62
N SER A 346 -5.54 14.72 13.04
CA SER A 346 -6.25 15.81 12.37
C SER A 346 -5.48 17.14 12.54
N PRO A 347 -5.14 17.82 11.45
CA PRO A 347 -4.55 19.17 11.55
C PRO A 347 -5.52 20.23 12.12
N TRP A 348 -6.80 19.91 12.17
CA TRP A 348 -7.86 20.84 12.59
C TRP A 348 -8.45 20.52 13.96
N ARG A 349 -8.29 19.30 14.47
CA ARG A 349 -8.85 18.81 15.74
C ARG A 349 -7.75 18.21 16.59
N SER A 350 -7.26 18.99 17.54
CA SER A 350 -6.10 18.59 18.37
C SER A 350 -6.31 17.25 19.08
N GLY A 351 -5.38 16.32 18.85
CA GLY A 351 -5.38 15.00 19.49
C GLY A 351 -6.37 13.98 18.93
N GLU A 352 -7.15 14.35 17.91
CA GLU A 352 -8.05 13.45 17.21
C GLU A 352 -7.41 12.83 15.97
N ASP A 353 -7.87 11.63 15.63
CA ASP A 353 -7.38 10.92 14.45
C ASP A 353 -7.95 11.55 13.16
N LEU A 354 -7.15 11.48 12.10
CA LEU A 354 -7.48 11.99 10.78
C LEU A 354 -8.65 11.21 10.16
N SER A 355 -9.73 11.91 9.82
CA SER A 355 -10.84 11.34 9.05
C SER A 355 -10.54 11.31 7.55
N ASN A 356 -11.29 10.50 6.78
CA ASN A 356 -11.15 10.45 5.32
C ASN A 356 -11.49 11.80 4.66
N SER A 357 -12.45 12.54 5.20
CA SER A 357 -12.79 13.88 4.73
C SER A 357 -11.65 14.87 4.92
N GLU A 358 -11.01 14.82 6.08
CA GLU A 358 -9.84 15.66 6.38
C GLU A 358 -8.62 15.26 5.57
N PHE A 359 -8.41 13.95 5.37
CA PHE A 359 -7.33 13.47 4.51
C PHE A 359 -7.44 14.05 3.08
N LEU A 360 -8.64 14.08 2.50
CA LEU A 360 -8.83 14.71 1.20
C LEU A 360 -8.49 16.20 1.20
N ARG A 361 -8.76 16.92 2.30
CA ARG A 361 -8.33 18.30 2.44
C ARG A 361 -6.82 18.45 2.55
N VAL A 362 -6.14 17.48 3.17
CA VAL A 362 -4.65 17.44 3.21
C VAL A 362 -4.09 17.26 1.80
N VAL A 363 -4.61 16.32 1.02
CA VAL A 363 -4.18 16.09 -0.37
C VAL A 363 -4.46 17.31 -1.25
N ASP A 364 -5.62 17.93 -1.12
CA ASP A 364 -5.98 19.18 -1.82
C ASP A 364 -5.03 20.34 -1.48
N ALA A 365 -4.71 20.50 -0.19
CA ALA A 365 -3.76 21.49 0.25
C ALA A 365 -2.34 21.24 -0.28
N TYR A 366 -1.95 19.98 -0.38
CA TYR A 366 -0.68 19.57 -0.96
C TYR A 366 -0.57 19.99 -2.44
N TRP A 367 -1.57 19.69 -3.28
CA TRP A 367 -1.58 20.15 -4.67
C TRP A 367 -1.54 21.68 -4.79
N LYS A 368 -2.31 22.39 -3.95
CA LYS A 368 -2.31 23.86 -3.93
C LYS A 368 -0.96 24.44 -3.53
N ALA A 369 -0.28 23.82 -2.57
CA ALA A 369 1.07 24.23 -2.15
C ALA A 369 2.10 24.08 -3.28
N MET A 370 1.90 23.12 -4.19
CA MET A 370 2.69 22.97 -5.43
C MET A 370 2.26 23.96 -6.54
N GLY A 371 1.38 24.91 -6.26
CA GLY A 371 0.88 25.89 -7.23
C GLY A 371 -0.07 25.30 -8.28
N ARG A 372 -0.70 24.16 -7.98
CA ARG A 372 -1.65 23.49 -8.89
C ARG A 372 -3.08 23.97 -8.64
N SER A 373 -3.83 24.13 -9.73
CA SER A 373 -5.26 24.49 -9.71
C SER A 373 -5.97 23.80 -10.87
N TRP A 374 -7.22 23.42 -10.68
CA TRP A 374 -8.03 22.69 -11.69
C TRP A 374 -9.52 23.03 -11.60
#